data_ff3e09f76e3e668fc8dc711abbf537b4
#
_entry.id   ff3e09f76e3e668fc8dc711abbf537b4
#
_cell.length_a   1.000
_cell.length_b   1.000
_cell.length_c   1.000
_cell.angle_alpha   90.00
_cell.angle_beta   90.00
_cell.angle_gamma   90.00
#
_symmetry.space_group_name_H-M   'P 1'
#
loop_
_entity.id
_entity.type
_entity.pdbx_description
1 polymer ?
#
loop_
_entity_poly.entity_id
_entity_poly.type
_entity_poly.pdbx_seq_one_letter_code
_entity_poly.pdbx_strand_id
1 'polypeptide(L)'
;MLFRSAYSEATCIHRNGGYAQRVRANARFVVPIPNALPSEQAAPLLCGGITVYNPMRTHCINPSSRVGVVGIGGLGHMAIQFARVFGAEVIAFSSSVAKEEEARELGASHFVNSRETKAMREVTGSLDLILSTVNANEEWNTYIQALRPLGTLCMVGIPPSPMSVQALPLIAGIRAITGNPTGSPSRLREMLDVAARHRVQAKTERFAMAEANEAIEKVKKNKVRYRAVLAN
;
A
#
# COMPACT_ATOMS: atom_id res chain seq x y z
N MET A 1 -14.24 7.22 -16.18
CA MET A 1 -13.03 7.40 -17.02
C MET A 1 -11.85 6.85 -16.23
N LEU A 2 -11.71 5.56 -16.33
CA LEU A 2 -10.85 4.76 -15.47
C LEU A 2 -9.56 4.48 -16.19
N PHE A 3 -8.45 4.85 -15.57
CA PHE A 3 -7.13 4.29 -15.84
C PHE A 3 -6.62 4.32 -17.29
N ARG A 4 -6.56 5.48 -17.89
CA ARG A 4 -5.42 5.73 -18.76
C ARG A 4 -4.24 6.11 -17.88
N SER A 5 -3.78 5.10 -17.18
CA SER A 5 -2.59 5.16 -16.34
C SER A 5 -1.36 4.94 -17.20
N ALA A 6 -0.20 4.91 -16.57
CA ALA A 6 1.07 4.53 -17.18
C ALA A 6 1.06 3.19 -17.95
N TYR A 7 0.03 2.36 -17.77
CA TYR A 7 -0.15 1.10 -18.51
C TYR A 7 -0.76 1.26 -19.91
N SER A 8 -1.54 2.31 -20.15
CA SER A 8 -2.20 2.50 -21.46
C SER A 8 -1.64 3.66 -22.30
N GLU A 9 -1.04 4.66 -21.64
CA GLU A 9 -0.24 5.69 -22.31
C GLU A 9 1.12 5.71 -21.64
N ALA A 10 1.98 4.88 -22.12
CA ALA A 10 3.29 4.64 -21.58
C ALA A 10 4.12 5.90 -21.46
N THR A 11 4.18 6.50 -20.29
CA THR A 11 5.15 7.56 -20.02
C THR A 11 6.58 7.03 -20.07
N CYS A 12 6.78 5.71 -19.92
CA CYS A 12 8.07 5.06 -19.88
C CYS A 12 8.24 3.86 -20.83
N ILE A 13 7.16 3.28 -21.39
CA ILE A 13 7.26 2.17 -22.34
C ILE A 13 7.86 2.72 -23.64
N HIS A 14 8.91 2.09 -24.14
CA HIS A 14 9.69 2.49 -25.32
C HIS A 14 10.45 3.84 -25.19
N ARG A 15 10.61 4.40 -23.96
CA ARG A 15 11.25 5.71 -23.74
C ARG A 15 12.35 5.71 -22.71
N ASN A 16 12.93 4.58 -22.35
CA ASN A 16 13.83 4.40 -21.22
C ASN A 16 13.15 4.69 -19.85
N GLY A 17 13.73 4.20 -18.76
CA GLY A 17 13.18 4.34 -17.41
C GLY A 17 13.50 5.69 -16.74
N GLY A 18 12.99 5.84 -15.51
CA GLY A 18 13.26 7.01 -14.68
C GLY A 18 14.63 7.02 -14.00
N TYR A 19 15.44 5.97 -14.14
CA TYR A 19 16.81 5.94 -13.60
C TYR A 19 17.74 6.69 -14.57
N ALA A 20 17.58 7.98 -14.65
CA ALA A 20 18.26 8.86 -15.58
C ALA A 20 18.34 10.29 -15.03
N GLN A 21 19.35 11.02 -15.47
CA GLN A 21 19.52 12.44 -15.11
C GLN A 21 18.39 13.32 -15.65
N ARG A 22 17.76 12.93 -16.76
CA ARG A 22 16.67 13.66 -17.43
C ARG A 22 15.63 12.68 -17.97
N VAL A 23 14.37 13.03 -17.77
CA VAL A 23 13.23 12.26 -18.27
C VAL A 23 12.31 13.20 -19.05
N ARG A 24 11.79 12.75 -20.19
CA ARG A 24 10.72 13.43 -20.93
C ARG A 24 9.41 12.69 -20.66
N ALA A 25 8.44 13.38 -20.10
CA ALA A 25 7.12 12.86 -19.82
C ALA A 25 6.03 13.78 -20.40
N ASN A 26 4.84 13.22 -20.65
CA ASN A 26 3.67 14.03 -21.00
C ASN A 26 3.24 14.85 -19.76
N ALA A 27 3.06 16.16 -19.93
CA ALA A 27 2.71 17.08 -18.85
C ALA A 27 1.43 16.70 -18.10
N ARG A 28 0.51 15.95 -18.71
CA ARG A 28 -0.72 15.44 -18.07
C ARG A 28 -0.44 14.52 -16.88
N PHE A 29 0.71 13.87 -16.87
CA PHE A 29 1.13 12.94 -15.79
C PHE A 29 2.13 13.56 -14.82
N VAL A 30 2.55 14.78 -15.06
CA VAL A 30 3.41 15.54 -14.15
C VAL A 30 2.54 16.20 -13.09
N VAL A 31 2.90 16.00 -11.83
CA VAL A 31 2.22 16.63 -10.69
C VAL A 31 3.22 17.43 -9.88
N PRO A 32 2.86 18.63 -9.41
CA PRO A 32 3.71 19.38 -8.50
C PRO A 32 3.84 18.65 -7.17
N ILE A 33 5.04 18.67 -6.60
CA ILE A 33 5.29 18.15 -5.25
C ILE A 33 5.12 19.31 -4.26
N PRO A 34 4.30 19.16 -3.21
CA PRO A 34 4.18 20.18 -2.16
C PRO A 34 5.54 20.51 -1.53
N ASN A 35 5.83 21.78 -1.27
CA ASN A 35 7.12 22.24 -0.74
C ASN A 35 7.47 21.61 0.63
N ALA A 36 6.46 21.26 1.40
CA ALA A 36 6.63 20.60 2.71
C ALA A 36 7.04 19.11 2.61
N LEU A 37 7.07 18.54 1.40
CA LEU A 37 7.37 17.13 1.19
C LEU A 37 8.75 16.98 0.50
N PRO A 38 9.77 16.46 1.21
CA PRO A 38 11.08 16.23 0.62
C PRO A 38 11.01 15.28 -0.58
N SER A 39 11.79 15.54 -1.63
CA SER A 39 11.77 14.76 -2.88
C SER A 39 12.03 13.27 -2.65
N GLU A 40 12.91 12.93 -1.71
CA GLU A 40 13.21 11.53 -1.37
C GLU A 40 12.00 10.79 -0.79
N GLN A 41 11.13 11.50 -0.08
CA GLN A 41 9.90 10.94 0.47
C GLN A 41 8.75 10.98 -0.54
N ALA A 42 8.73 11.98 -1.42
CA ALA A 42 7.74 12.11 -2.47
C ALA A 42 7.86 10.99 -3.52
N ALA A 43 9.07 10.61 -3.90
CA ALA A 43 9.30 9.62 -4.96
C ALA A 43 8.57 8.29 -4.72
N PRO A 44 8.65 7.63 -3.55
CA PRO A 44 7.89 6.41 -3.27
C PRO A 44 6.37 6.63 -3.19
N LEU A 45 5.93 7.83 -2.81
CA LEU A 45 4.50 8.16 -2.70
C LEU A 45 3.82 8.21 -4.08
N LEU A 46 4.54 8.60 -5.13
CA LEU A 46 4.00 8.68 -6.49
C LEU A 46 3.55 7.32 -7.07
N CYS A 47 4.02 6.22 -6.51
CA CYS A 47 3.59 4.86 -6.85
C CYS A 47 2.97 4.16 -5.63
N GLY A 48 3.80 3.86 -4.62
CA GLY A 48 3.35 3.10 -3.45
C GLY A 48 2.32 3.85 -2.60
N GLY A 49 2.49 5.16 -2.41
CA GLY A 49 1.54 5.99 -1.66
C GLY A 49 0.16 6.00 -2.30
N ILE A 50 0.08 6.32 -3.59
CA ILE A 50 -1.21 6.37 -4.31
C ILE A 50 -1.88 4.99 -4.39
N THR A 51 -1.10 3.92 -4.51
CA THR A 51 -1.61 2.55 -4.55
C THR A 51 -2.36 2.17 -3.28
N VAL A 52 -1.91 2.63 -2.11
CA VAL A 52 -2.56 2.34 -0.83
C VAL A 52 -3.56 3.41 -0.41
N TYR A 53 -3.40 4.65 -0.86
CA TYR A 53 -4.33 5.76 -0.58
C TYR A 53 -5.65 5.60 -1.33
N ASN A 54 -5.58 5.27 -2.63
CA ASN A 54 -6.76 5.23 -3.50
C ASN A 54 -7.83 4.22 -3.04
N PRO A 55 -7.52 2.99 -2.59
CA PRO A 55 -8.52 2.08 -2.04
C PRO A 55 -9.28 2.66 -0.85
N MET A 56 -8.61 3.36 0.06
CA MET A 56 -9.24 3.96 1.23
C MET A 56 -10.28 5.00 0.83
N ARG A 57 -9.98 5.79 -0.22
CA ARG A 57 -10.94 6.75 -0.78
C ARG A 57 -12.08 6.06 -1.53
N THR A 58 -11.77 5.00 -2.28
CA THR A 58 -12.77 4.24 -3.05
C THR A 58 -13.78 3.54 -2.14
N HIS A 59 -13.31 3.01 -1.00
CA HIS A 59 -14.14 2.33 -0.01
C HIS A 59 -14.63 3.26 1.11
N CYS A 60 -14.53 4.59 0.93
CA CYS A 60 -15.08 5.60 1.83
C CYS A 60 -14.63 5.44 3.29
N ILE A 61 -13.36 5.06 3.51
CA ILE A 61 -12.80 4.90 4.85
C ILE A 61 -12.87 6.22 5.62
N ASN A 62 -13.29 6.13 6.88
CA ASN A 62 -13.58 7.24 7.78
C ASN A 62 -13.31 6.84 9.25
N PRO A 63 -13.49 7.75 10.23
CA PRO A 63 -13.18 7.47 11.64
C PRO A 63 -13.96 6.32 12.31
N SER A 64 -15.07 5.87 11.73
CA SER A 64 -15.79 4.71 12.24
C SER A 64 -15.33 3.38 11.62
N SER A 65 -14.39 3.43 10.68
CA SER A 65 -13.92 2.26 9.94
C SER A 65 -12.79 1.54 10.69
N ARG A 66 -12.75 0.21 10.54
CA ARG A 66 -11.66 -0.65 10.97
C ARG A 66 -10.95 -1.23 9.75
N VAL A 67 -9.67 -0.90 9.59
CA VAL A 67 -8.87 -1.24 8.41
C VAL A 67 -7.76 -2.21 8.76
N GLY A 68 -7.78 -3.37 8.12
CA GLY A 68 -6.68 -4.34 8.17
C GLY A 68 -5.62 -4.03 7.10
N VAL A 69 -4.36 -4.04 7.46
CA VAL A 69 -3.23 -3.95 6.52
C VAL A 69 -2.41 -5.23 6.59
N VAL A 70 -2.42 -6.02 5.52
CA VAL A 70 -1.66 -7.27 5.44
C VAL A 70 -0.28 -7.01 4.84
N GLY A 71 0.76 -7.27 5.66
CA GLY A 71 2.15 -7.04 5.32
C GLY A 71 2.63 -5.63 5.69
N ILE A 72 3.77 -5.57 6.38
CA ILE A 72 4.43 -4.32 6.79
C ILE A 72 5.74 -4.20 6.02
N GLY A 73 5.63 -3.78 4.79
CA GLY A 73 6.74 -3.63 3.84
C GLY A 73 6.65 -2.32 3.08
N GLY A 74 7.16 -2.32 1.85
CA GLY A 74 7.21 -1.13 0.99
C GLY A 74 5.87 -0.45 0.68
N LEU A 75 4.75 -1.15 0.75
CA LEU A 75 3.40 -0.58 0.64
C LEU A 75 2.75 -0.45 2.02
N GLY A 76 2.82 -1.51 2.83
CA GLY A 76 2.09 -1.59 4.10
C GLY A 76 2.44 -0.51 5.10
N HIS A 77 3.73 -0.09 5.20
CA HIS A 77 4.11 0.99 6.11
C HIS A 77 3.48 2.35 5.76
N MET A 78 3.20 2.60 4.47
CA MET A 78 2.44 3.78 4.04
C MET A 78 0.93 3.57 4.22
N ALA A 79 0.44 2.34 3.99
CA ALA A 79 -0.97 2.02 4.18
C ALA A 79 -1.43 2.25 5.62
N ILE A 80 -0.64 1.83 6.61
CA ILE A 80 -0.93 2.07 8.04
C ILE A 80 -1.04 3.57 8.32
N GLN A 81 -0.09 4.37 7.84
CA GLN A 81 -0.09 5.82 8.05
C GLN A 81 -1.31 6.50 7.41
N PHE A 82 -1.63 6.15 6.15
CA PHE A 82 -2.81 6.72 5.50
C PHE A 82 -4.11 6.30 6.18
N ALA A 83 -4.28 5.02 6.57
CA ALA A 83 -5.46 4.58 7.28
C ALA A 83 -5.67 5.36 8.58
N ARG A 84 -4.59 5.60 9.34
CA ARG A 84 -4.61 6.48 10.52
C ARG A 84 -5.04 7.91 10.17
N VAL A 85 -4.53 8.48 9.08
CA VAL A 85 -4.90 9.84 8.63
C VAL A 85 -6.39 9.93 8.28
N PHE A 86 -7.00 8.87 7.76
CA PHE A 86 -8.45 8.78 7.57
C PHE A 86 -9.23 8.62 8.89
N GLY A 87 -8.53 8.51 10.02
CA GLY A 87 -9.12 8.34 11.35
C GLY A 87 -9.51 6.90 11.68
N ALA A 88 -9.23 5.94 10.81
CA ALA A 88 -9.62 4.54 11.01
C ALA A 88 -8.86 3.89 12.17
N GLU A 89 -9.49 2.92 12.83
CA GLU A 89 -8.82 1.96 13.69
C GLU A 89 -8.03 0.99 12.81
N VAL A 90 -6.70 0.94 12.98
CA VAL A 90 -5.80 0.21 12.09
C VAL A 90 -5.30 -1.08 12.72
N ILE A 91 -5.54 -2.20 12.07
CA ILE A 91 -5.05 -3.51 12.44
C ILE A 91 -3.93 -3.93 11.47
N ALA A 92 -2.70 -4.02 11.95
CA ALA A 92 -1.56 -4.46 11.16
C ALA A 92 -1.36 -5.97 11.28
N PHE A 93 -1.37 -6.67 10.15
CA PHE A 93 -1.09 -8.11 10.07
C PHE A 93 0.33 -8.36 9.58
N SER A 94 1.08 -9.18 10.32
CA SER A 94 2.40 -9.62 9.89
C SER A 94 2.69 -11.03 10.40
N SER A 95 3.46 -11.79 9.63
CA SER A 95 4.01 -13.07 10.05
C SER A 95 5.26 -12.95 10.97
N SER A 96 5.74 -11.73 11.20
CA SER A 96 6.93 -11.44 12.02
C SER A 96 6.55 -10.53 13.18
N VAL A 97 6.60 -11.05 14.39
CA VAL A 97 6.35 -10.32 15.64
C VAL A 97 7.34 -9.15 15.81
N ALA A 98 8.57 -9.27 15.30
CA ALA A 98 9.57 -8.20 15.34
C ALA A 98 9.13 -6.90 14.65
N LYS A 99 8.00 -6.91 13.94
CA LYS A 99 7.42 -5.72 13.29
C LYS A 99 6.32 -5.05 14.11
N GLU A 100 5.99 -5.55 15.29
CA GLU A 100 4.90 -5.00 16.09
C GLU A 100 5.18 -3.57 16.54
N GLU A 101 6.34 -3.32 17.14
CA GLU A 101 6.72 -1.99 17.61
C GLU A 101 6.69 -0.97 16.46
N GLU A 102 7.30 -1.31 15.34
CA GLU A 102 7.27 -0.45 14.16
C GLU A 102 5.86 -0.22 13.61
N ALA A 103 5.00 -1.23 13.61
CA ALA A 103 3.61 -1.06 13.19
C ALA A 103 2.87 -0.04 14.07
N ARG A 104 3.09 -0.09 15.38
CA ARG A 104 2.53 0.85 16.35
C ARG A 104 3.07 2.27 16.16
N GLU A 105 4.37 2.42 15.93
CA GLU A 105 4.99 3.71 15.59
C GLU A 105 4.37 4.33 14.33
N LEU A 106 4.10 3.51 13.31
CA LEU A 106 3.44 3.93 12.07
C LEU A 106 1.97 4.31 12.28
N GLY A 107 1.37 3.94 13.40
CA GLY A 107 0.02 4.30 13.80
C GLY A 107 -0.99 3.15 13.77
N ALA A 108 -0.55 1.90 13.78
CA ALA A 108 -1.45 0.78 13.98
C ALA A 108 -1.99 0.78 15.43
N SER A 109 -3.30 0.65 15.56
CA SER A 109 -3.99 0.50 16.85
C SER A 109 -3.75 -0.90 17.44
N HIS A 110 -3.72 -1.90 16.56
CA HIS A 110 -3.53 -3.30 16.93
C HIS A 110 -2.55 -3.98 15.98
N PHE A 111 -1.85 -4.97 16.52
CA PHE A 111 -1.00 -5.88 15.75
C PHE A 111 -1.51 -7.30 15.88
N VAL A 112 -1.56 -8.02 14.77
CA VAL A 112 -2.00 -9.41 14.72
C VAL A 112 -0.91 -10.24 14.03
N ASN A 113 -0.38 -11.23 14.74
CA ASN A 113 0.49 -12.23 14.14
C ASN A 113 -0.34 -13.16 13.24
N SER A 114 -0.17 -13.03 11.93
CA SER A 114 -0.95 -13.80 10.96
C SER A 114 -0.71 -15.31 10.97
N ARG A 115 0.34 -15.76 11.65
CA ARG A 115 0.63 -17.21 11.87
C ARG A 115 -0.09 -17.80 13.07
N GLU A 116 -0.66 -16.98 13.93
CA GLU A 116 -1.36 -17.42 15.13
C GLU A 116 -2.86 -17.50 14.90
N THR A 117 -3.36 -18.73 14.81
CA THR A 117 -4.80 -18.99 14.59
C THR A 117 -5.69 -18.32 15.63
N LYS A 118 -5.25 -18.25 16.89
CA LYS A 118 -6.00 -17.59 17.97
C LYS A 118 -6.11 -16.10 17.70
N ALA A 119 -4.99 -15.42 17.41
CA ALA A 119 -4.97 -13.99 17.12
C ALA A 119 -5.83 -13.63 15.89
N MET A 120 -5.81 -14.47 14.84
CA MET A 120 -6.66 -14.28 13.66
C MET A 120 -8.16 -14.46 13.97
N ARG A 121 -8.52 -15.34 14.90
CA ARG A 121 -9.93 -15.52 15.33
C ARG A 121 -10.47 -14.32 16.10
N GLU A 122 -9.64 -13.61 16.86
CA GLU A 122 -10.05 -12.45 17.65
C GLU A 122 -10.52 -11.27 16.78
N VAL A 123 -10.10 -11.22 15.52
CA VAL A 123 -10.53 -10.18 14.55
C VAL A 123 -11.62 -10.66 13.59
N THR A 124 -12.17 -11.86 13.79
CA THR A 124 -13.24 -12.40 12.93
C THR A 124 -14.44 -11.45 12.90
N GLY A 125 -14.96 -11.16 11.68
CA GLY A 125 -16.17 -10.37 11.49
C GLY A 125 -16.06 -8.90 11.90
N SER A 126 -14.85 -8.34 11.97
CA SER A 126 -14.64 -7.02 12.57
C SER A 126 -14.18 -5.93 11.62
N LEU A 127 -13.70 -6.25 10.42
CA LEU A 127 -13.01 -5.32 9.53
C LEU A 127 -13.86 -4.85 8.36
N ASP A 128 -13.82 -3.57 8.06
CA ASP A 128 -14.48 -2.93 6.91
C ASP A 128 -13.72 -3.16 5.62
N LEU A 129 -12.43 -2.93 5.69
CA LEU A 129 -11.50 -3.07 4.58
C LEU A 129 -10.27 -3.85 5.05
N ILE A 130 -9.84 -4.80 4.26
CA ILE A 130 -8.50 -5.39 4.39
C ILE A 130 -7.73 -5.03 3.13
N LEU A 131 -6.60 -4.34 3.29
CA LEU A 131 -5.69 -4.01 2.21
C LEU A 131 -4.53 -4.99 2.20
N SER A 132 -4.49 -5.88 1.21
CA SER A 132 -3.38 -6.82 1.05
C SER A 132 -2.26 -6.20 0.24
N THR A 133 -1.09 -6.05 0.87
CA THR A 133 0.12 -5.47 0.26
C THR A 133 1.21 -6.50 0.00
N VAL A 134 0.95 -7.77 0.26
CA VAL A 134 1.94 -8.84 0.16
C VAL A 134 2.01 -9.43 -1.25
N ASN A 135 3.20 -9.88 -1.62
CA ASN A 135 3.46 -10.66 -2.83
C ASN A 135 3.77 -12.12 -2.44
N ALA A 136 2.96 -12.68 -1.56
CA ALA A 136 3.06 -14.03 -1.04
C ALA A 136 1.69 -14.71 -1.06
N ASN A 137 1.69 -16.02 -1.08
CA ASN A 137 0.46 -16.79 -0.89
C ASN A 137 0.07 -16.74 0.59
N GLU A 138 -1.20 -16.49 0.84
CA GLU A 138 -1.79 -16.38 2.17
C GLU A 138 -3.04 -17.27 2.27
N GLU A 139 -3.48 -17.53 3.48
CA GLU A 139 -4.77 -18.18 3.76
C GLU A 139 -5.92 -17.19 3.62
N TRP A 140 -6.26 -16.86 2.36
CA TRP A 140 -7.21 -15.80 2.02
C TRP A 140 -8.57 -15.95 2.69
N ASN A 141 -9.02 -17.18 2.90
CA ASN A 141 -10.29 -17.45 3.58
C ASN A 141 -10.31 -16.94 5.03
N THR A 142 -9.17 -16.96 5.71
CA THR A 142 -9.04 -16.41 7.06
C THR A 142 -9.21 -14.89 7.06
N TYR A 143 -8.63 -14.19 6.08
CA TYR A 143 -8.84 -12.75 5.93
C TYR A 143 -10.26 -12.40 5.51
N ILE A 144 -10.90 -13.21 4.66
CA ILE A 144 -12.31 -13.02 4.29
C ILE A 144 -13.22 -13.19 5.52
N GLN A 145 -12.91 -14.14 6.41
CA GLN A 145 -13.63 -14.32 7.67
C GLN A 145 -13.43 -13.15 8.65
N ALA A 146 -12.28 -12.47 8.60
CA ALA A 146 -12.03 -11.29 9.42
C ALA A 146 -12.87 -10.08 8.98
N LEU A 147 -13.37 -10.04 7.74
CA LEU A 147 -14.26 -9.01 7.27
C LEU A 147 -15.62 -9.08 7.95
N ARG A 148 -16.18 -7.95 8.35
CA ARG A 148 -17.59 -7.84 8.75
C ARG A 148 -18.51 -8.02 7.53
N PRO A 149 -19.83 -8.15 7.72
CA PRO A 149 -20.77 -8.05 6.58
C PRO A 149 -20.53 -6.76 5.77
N LEU A 150 -20.62 -6.88 4.44
CA LEU A 150 -20.31 -5.82 3.46
C LEU A 150 -18.83 -5.38 3.41
N GLY A 151 -17.94 -6.02 4.16
CA GLY A 151 -16.51 -5.73 4.14
C GLY A 151 -15.82 -6.17 2.85
N THR A 152 -14.68 -5.57 2.56
CA THR A 152 -13.93 -5.82 1.31
C THR A 152 -12.48 -6.20 1.57
N LEU A 153 -12.01 -7.26 0.91
CA LEU A 153 -10.59 -7.57 0.74
C LEU A 153 -10.09 -6.91 -0.54
N CYS A 154 -9.24 -5.91 -0.43
CA CYS A 154 -8.67 -5.19 -1.58
C CYS A 154 -7.21 -5.61 -1.81
N MET A 155 -6.94 -6.14 -2.99
CA MET A 155 -5.62 -6.57 -3.42
C MET A 155 -4.86 -5.44 -4.08
N VAL A 156 -3.68 -5.11 -3.55
CA VAL A 156 -2.70 -4.20 -4.17
C VAL A 156 -1.32 -4.87 -4.31
N GLY A 157 -1.07 -5.94 -3.55
CA GLY A 157 0.02 -6.88 -3.80
C GLY A 157 -0.40 -7.95 -4.82
N ILE A 158 0.57 -8.62 -5.42
CA ILE A 158 0.34 -9.64 -6.44
C ILE A 158 0.88 -10.97 -5.92
N PRO A 159 0.02 -11.87 -5.41
CA PRO A 159 0.44 -13.21 -5.02
C PRO A 159 0.99 -13.98 -6.21
N PRO A 160 2.00 -14.86 -6.02
CA PRO A 160 2.60 -15.61 -7.12
C PRO A 160 1.69 -16.73 -7.67
N SER A 161 0.68 -17.15 -6.91
CA SER A 161 -0.26 -18.21 -7.31
C SER A 161 -1.71 -17.71 -7.31
N PRO A 162 -2.63 -18.37 -8.03
CA PRO A 162 -4.05 -18.08 -7.96
C PRO A 162 -4.58 -18.16 -6.53
N MET A 163 -5.52 -17.28 -6.19
CA MET A 163 -6.19 -17.26 -4.89
C MET A 163 -7.25 -18.35 -4.82
N SER A 164 -7.19 -19.22 -3.80
CA SER A 164 -8.27 -20.16 -3.50
C SER A 164 -9.23 -19.51 -2.49
N VAL A 165 -10.48 -19.34 -2.89
CA VAL A 165 -11.50 -18.66 -2.08
C VAL A 165 -12.77 -19.50 -2.02
N GLN A 166 -13.30 -19.69 -0.81
CA GLN A 166 -14.58 -20.35 -0.57
C GLN A 166 -15.74 -19.37 -0.82
N ALA A 167 -16.76 -19.79 -1.56
CA ALA A 167 -17.88 -18.92 -1.89
C ALA A 167 -18.78 -18.63 -0.68
N LEU A 168 -18.98 -19.60 0.22
CA LEU A 168 -19.93 -19.46 1.34
C LEU A 168 -19.64 -18.26 2.26
N PRO A 169 -18.41 -17.98 2.70
CA PRO A 169 -18.12 -16.79 3.49
C PRO A 169 -18.40 -15.47 2.76
N LEU A 170 -18.25 -15.43 1.43
CA LEU A 170 -18.61 -14.26 0.63
C LEU A 170 -20.11 -14.06 0.59
N ILE A 171 -20.88 -15.11 0.29
CA ILE A 171 -22.33 -15.09 0.19
C ILE A 171 -22.96 -14.70 1.55
N ALA A 172 -22.56 -15.38 2.62
CA ALA A 172 -23.15 -15.20 3.95
C ALA A 172 -22.96 -13.78 4.53
N GLY A 173 -21.88 -13.10 4.13
CA GLY A 173 -21.56 -11.75 4.61
C GLY A 173 -21.70 -10.66 3.55
N ILE A 174 -22.11 -10.97 2.33
CA ILE A 174 -22.10 -10.03 1.19
C ILE A 174 -20.71 -9.37 1.07
N ARG A 175 -19.67 -10.15 1.27
CA ARG A 175 -18.27 -9.68 1.27
C ARG A 175 -17.73 -9.63 -0.14
N ALA A 176 -16.81 -8.71 -0.39
CA ALA A 176 -16.22 -8.51 -1.71
C ALA A 176 -14.71 -8.75 -1.71
N ILE A 177 -14.20 -9.17 -2.88
CA ILE A 177 -12.77 -9.13 -3.20
C ILE A 177 -12.62 -8.18 -4.37
N THR A 178 -11.72 -7.22 -4.23
CA THR A 178 -11.45 -6.22 -5.26
C THR A 178 -9.95 -6.09 -5.51
N GLY A 179 -9.58 -5.44 -6.60
CA GLY A 179 -8.21 -5.05 -6.87
C GLY A 179 -8.13 -3.54 -7.10
N ASN A 180 -6.99 -2.95 -6.74
CA ASN A 180 -6.73 -1.55 -7.05
C ASN A 180 -5.30 -1.37 -7.57
N PRO A 181 -5.10 -0.90 -8.81
CA PRO A 181 -3.75 -0.76 -9.36
C PRO A 181 -3.02 0.48 -8.80
N THR A 182 -3.55 1.65 -9.03
CA THR A 182 -2.99 2.97 -8.64
C THR A 182 -4.13 3.98 -8.54
N GLY A 183 -3.88 5.26 -8.84
CA GLY A 183 -4.90 6.30 -8.88
C GLY A 183 -4.75 7.26 -10.06
N SER A 184 -5.76 8.09 -10.30
CA SER A 184 -5.72 9.15 -11.31
C SER A 184 -4.75 10.28 -10.93
N PRO A 185 -4.29 11.11 -11.88
CA PRO A 185 -3.48 12.28 -11.57
C PRO A 185 -4.12 13.25 -10.56
N SER A 186 -5.45 13.40 -10.59
CA SER A 186 -6.17 14.22 -9.59
C SER A 186 -6.10 13.60 -8.20
N ARG A 187 -6.29 12.28 -8.09
CA ARG A 187 -6.17 11.55 -6.85
C ARG A 187 -4.73 11.57 -6.31
N LEU A 188 -3.75 11.56 -7.22
CA LEU A 188 -2.34 11.65 -6.86
C LEU A 188 -2.01 13.01 -6.22
N ARG A 189 -2.53 14.12 -6.78
CA ARG A 189 -2.37 15.46 -6.17
C ARG A 189 -3.01 15.50 -4.78
N GLU A 190 -4.25 15.04 -4.66
CA GLU A 190 -4.94 14.94 -3.37
C GLU A 190 -4.11 14.16 -2.34
N MET A 191 -3.58 13.01 -2.72
CA MET A 191 -2.76 12.16 -1.86
C MET A 191 -1.49 12.88 -1.40
N LEU A 192 -0.79 13.59 -2.30
CA LEU A 192 0.41 14.36 -1.96
C LEU A 192 0.11 15.50 -0.98
N ASP A 193 -1.01 16.21 -1.18
CA ASP A 193 -1.45 17.27 -0.27
C ASP A 193 -1.80 16.71 1.12
N VAL A 194 -2.45 15.55 1.17
CA VAL A 194 -2.74 14.86 2.43
C VAL A 194 -1.44 14.39 3.09
N ALA A 195 -0.53 13.79 2.33
CA ALA A 195 0.75 13.34 2.86
C ALA A 195 1.57 14.50 3.45
N ALA A 196 1.61 15.65 2.76
CA ALA A 196 2.30 16.85 3.23
C ALA A 196 1.70 17.39 4.54
N ARG A 197 0.37 17.54 4.60
CA ARG A 197 -0.34 18.06 5.79
C ARG A 197 -0.22 17.16 7.01
N HIS A 198 -0.29 15.86 6.81
CA HIS A 198 -0.32 14.88 7.90
C HIS A 198 1.01 14.17 8.12
N ARG A 199 2.07 14.63 7.42
CA ARG A 199 3.44 14.09 7.55
C ARG A 199 3.51 12.58 7.31
N VAL A 200 2.74 12.08 6.33
CA VAL A 200 2.88 10.69 5.89
C VAL A 200 4.17 10.56 5.10
N GLN A 201 5.06 9.68 5.56
CA GLN A 201 6.41 9.58 5.03
C GLN A 201 6.74 8.13 4.67
N ALA A 202 7.40 7.95 3.53
CA ALA A 202 8.00 6.67 3.21
C ALA A 202 9.33 6.52 3.99
N LYS A 203 9.56 5.35 4.60
CA LYS A 203 10.89 5.00 5.11
C LYS A 203 11.79 4.69 3.90
N THR A 204 12.85 5.47 3.73
CA THR A 204 13.70 5.42 2.53
C THR A 204 15.17 5.18 2.89
N GLU A 205 15.87 4.48 2.02
CA GLU A 205 17.33 4.42 1.97
C GLU A 205 17.78 5.09 0.68
N ARG A 206 18.68 6.06 0.81
CA ARG A 206 19.22 6.83 -0.31
C ARG A 206 20.44 6.14 -0.92
N PHE A 207 20.46 6.11 -2.25
CA PHE A 207 21.59 5.64 -3.05
C PHE A 207 21.93 6.68 -4.11
N ALA A 208 23.18 6.78 -4.51
CA ALA A 208 23.55 7.57 -5.67
C ALA A 208 23.01 6.92 -6.96
N MET A 209 22.77 7.70 -8.00
CA MET A 209 22.28 7.18 -9.30
C MET A 209 23.26 6.12 -9.87
N ALA A 210 24.56 6.27 -9.64
CA ALA A 210 25.57 5.28 -10.06
C ALA A 210 25.43 3.93 -9.34
N GLU A 211 24.80 3.90 -8.17
CA GLU A 211 24.60 2.69 -7.35
C GLU A 211 23.26 1.99 -7.65
N ALA A 212 22.60 2.33 -8.77
CA ALA A 212 21.27 1.80 -9.10
C ALA A 212 21.22 0.28 -9.09
N ASN A 213 22.23 -0.40 -9.61
CA ASN A 213 22.28 -1.86 -9.63
C ASN A 213 22.43 -2.46 -8.22
N GLU A 214 23.23 -1.82 -7.35
CA GLU A 214 23.36 -2.23 -5.95
C GLU A 214 22.02 -2.07 -5.20
N ALA A 215 21.36 -0.94 -5.37
CA ALA A 215 20.06 -0.67 -4.79
C ALA A 215 19.01 -1.73 -5.22
N ILE A 216 18.97 -2.07 -6.51
CA ILE A 216 18.09 -3.12 -7.06
C ILE A 216 18.37 -4.48 -6.40
N GLU A 217 19.64 -4.87 -6.29
CA GLU A 217 20.00 -6.14 -5.65
C GLU A 217 19.66 -6.19 -4.16
N LYS A 218 19.82 -5.08 -3.42
CA LYS A 218 19.40 -4.97 -2.03
C LYS A 218 17.87 -5.11 -1.90
N VAL A 219 17.11 -4.47 -2.79
CA VAL A 219 15.64 -4.59 -2.82
C VAL A 219 15.21 -6.04 -3.10
N LYS A 220 15.78 -6.70 -4.11
CA LYS A 220 15.50 -8.12 -4.42
C LYS A 220 15.76 -9.05 -3.23
N LYS A 221 16.78 -8.75 -2.44
CA LYS A 221 17.15 -9.52 -1.24
C LYS A 221 16.39 -9.10 0.03
N ASN A 222 15.37 -8.21 -0.08
CA ASN A 222 14.62 -7.63 1.05
C ASN A 222 15.53 -6.98 2.12
N LYS A 223 16.66 -6.40 1.71
CA LYS A 223 17.63 -5.75 2.60
C LYS A 223 17.43 -4.24 2.73
N VAL A 224 16.44 -3.67 2.03
CA VAL A 224 16.09 -2.24 2.11
C VAL A 224 14.87 -2.05 3.01
N ARG A 225 14.91 -1.06 3.89
CA ARG A 225 13.82 -0.78 4.80
C ARG A 225 13.29 0.66 4.60
N TYR A 226 12.31 0.91 3.73
CA TYR A 226 11.55 -0.06 2.90
C TYR A 226 11.68 0.27 1.41
N ARG A 227 12.09 1.49 1.08
CA ARG A 227 12.17 2.00 -0.28
C ARG A 227 13.57 2.50 -0.58
N ALA A 228 14.19 1.95 -1.62
CA ALA A 228 15.41 2.52 -2.17
C ALA A 228 15.06 3.73 -3.03
N VAL A 229 15.74 4.84 -2.81
CA VAL A 229 15.58 6.07 -3.59
C VAL A 229 16.93 6.41 -4.21
N LEU A 230 16.94 6.53 -5.55
CA LEU A 230 18.10 6.99 -6.29
C LEU A 230 18.09 8.52 -6.37
N ALA A 231 19.20 9.14 -6.05
CA ALA A 231 19.39 10.58 -6.12
C ALA A 231 20.56 10.93 -7.05
N ASN A 232 20.37 12.01 -7.83
CA ASN A 232 21.44 12.65 -8.61
C ASN A 232 22.30 13.55 -7.74
#